data_cf3279c4360e28b7682e8765e2e772c1
#
_entry.id   cf3279c4360e28b7682e8765e2e772c1
#
_cell.length_a   1.000
_cell.length_b   1.000
_cell.length_c   1.000
_cell.angle_alpha   90.00
_cell.angle_beta   90.00
_cell.angle_gamma   90.00
#
_symmetry.space_group_name_H-M   'P 1'
#
loop_
_entity.id
_entity.type
_entity.pdbx_description
1 polymer ?
#
loop_
_entity_poly.entity_id
_entity_poly.type
_entity_poly.pdbx_seq_one_letter_code
_entity_poly.pdbx_strand_id
1 'polypeptide(L)'
;LTVKIVFRAAQMFRKLRDMVKTPTGKNNSGRGQRDLTVKVKSARGRRMSSTLWLQRQLNDPYVKRAKAEGYRGRAAFKIMEVDDKYRFLVPGARVVDLGCAPGGWCQVAVPRINALGDRRGKAQGTILGIDLQEVETMAGAEFHVLDFLDEGADDLVKGWLGGQADVVMSDMAASSSGHKQTDHLRIMHLCEAAAYFAFDVLADGGTFVAKVLAGGAEGELQKVLKQNFTKVAHMKPPSSRQDSSEKFVVATGFKGRRESIEGEEE
;
A
#
# COMPACT_ATOMS: atom_id res chain seq x y z
N LEU A 1 9.38 -20.81 32.08
CA LEU A 1 10.09 -19.61 31.50
C LEU A 1 9.18 -18.72 30.70
N THR A 2 8.09 -19.22 30.09
CA THR A 2 7.23 -18.50 29.13
C THR A 2 6.33 -17.41 29.76
N VAL A 3 5.88 -17.59 31.02
CA VAL A 3 4.97 -16.65 31.68
C VAL A 3 5.65 -15.34 32.12
N LYS A 4 6.95 -15.37 32.42
CA LYS A 4 7.71 -14.16 32.84
C LYS A 4 8.03 -13.21 31.69
N ILE A 5 8.08 -13.70 30.45
CA ILE A 5 8.35 -12.88 29.25
C ILE A 5 7.10 -12.07 28.87
N VAL A 6 5.92 -12.69 28.96
CA VAL A 6 4.63 -12.02 28.66
C VAL A 6 4.33 -10.89 29.65
N PHE A 7 4.65 -11.09 30.95
CA PHE A 7 4.42 -10.05 31.96
C PHE A 7 5.34 -8.82 31.81
N ARG A 8 6.59 -9.01 31.33
CA ARG A 8 7.53 -7.91 31.06
C ARG A 8 7.10 -7.08 29.84
N ALA A 9 6.59 -7.72 28.81
CA ALA A 9 6.07 -7.03 27.63
C ALA A 9 4.85 -6.15 27.98
N ALA A 10 3.91 -6.66 28.76
CA ALA A 10 2.74 -5.92 29.21
C ALA A 10 3.08 -4.71 30.09
N GLN A 11 4.09 -4.78 30.93
CA GLN A 11 4.58 -3.65 31.74
C GLN A 11 5.30 -2.59 30.88
N MET A 12 6.00 -3.01 29.84
CA MET A 12 6.68 -2.10 28.91
C MET A 12 5.66 -1.29 28.08
N PHE A 13 4.59 -1.94 27.62
CA PHE A 13 3.48 -1.25 26.90
C PHE A 13 2.69 -0.29 27.80
N ARG A 14 2.49 -0.60 29.09
CA ARG A 14 1.90 0.35 30.04
C ARG A 14 2.77 1.58 30.25
N LYS A 15 4.08 1.42 30.38
CA LYS A 15 5.03 2.54 30.52
C LYS A 15 5.08 3.45 29.29
N LEU A 16 4.96 2.89 28.08
CA LEU A 16 4.90 3.66 26.83
C LEU A 16 3.59 4.47 26.71
N ARG A 17 2.45 3.94 27.19
CA ARG A 17 1.18 4.64 27.18
C ARG A 17 1.13 5.86 28.11
N ASP A 18 1.84 5.79 29.24
CA ASP A 18 1.88 6.86 30.23
C ASP A 18 2.91 7.96 29.91
N MET A 19 3.76 7.75 28.88
CA MET A 19 4.72 8.75 28.39
C MET A 19 4.17 9.64 27.27
N VAL A 20 2.99 9.32 26.72
CA VAL A 20 2.30 10.19 25.75
C VAL A 20 1.42 11.19 26.50
N LYS A 21 2.04 12.17 27.17
CA LYS A 21 1.34 13.38 27.58
C LYS A 21 1.09 14.22 26.33
N THR A 22 -0.17 14.29 25.92
CA THR A 22 -0.64 15.30 24.96
C THR A 22 -0.29 16.69 25.47
N PRO A 23 0.49 17.48 24.74
CA PRO A 23 0.64 18.90 25.13
C PRO A 23 -0.67 19.62 24.80
N THR A 24 -1.38 20.07 25.80
CA THR A 24 -2.41 21.11 25.65
C THR A 24 -1.74 22.36 25.12
N GLY A 25 -1.80 22.54 23.79
CA GLY A 25 -1.22 23.68 23.11
C GLY A 25 -1.99 24.95 23.40
N LYS A 26 -1.33 25.92 24.00
CA LYS A 26 -1.72 27.32 23.96
C LYS A 26 -1.67 27.81 22.50
N ASN A 27 -2.79 28.37 22.05
CA ASN A 27 -2.88 29.16 20.82
C ASN A 27 -1.74 30.19 20.78
N ASN A 28 -0.86 30.09 19.79
CA ASN A 28 0.03 31.15 19.41
C ASN A 28 -0.21 31.48 17.94
N SER A 29 -0.75 32.70 17.76
CA SER A 29 -1.07 33.35 16.49
C SER A 29 0.09 33.31 15.49
N GLY A 30 -0.19 32.83 14.32
CA GLY A 30 0.37 33.05 13.02
C GLY A 30 1.69 33.82 12.88
N ARG A 31 2.80 33.06 12.82
CA ARG A 31 3.94 33.31 11.94
C ARG A 31 4.51 31.93 11.62
N GLY A 32 4.37 31.52 10.34
CA GLY A 32 4.79 30.20 9.88
C GLY A 32 6.24 29.92 10.26
N GLN A 33 6.45 28.93 11.11
CA GLN A 33 7.74 28.27 11.25
C GLN A 33 8.08 27.67 9.89
N ARG A 34 8.92 28.36 9.11
CA ARG A 34 9.54 27.78 7.93
C ARG A 34 10.51 26.72 8.47
N ASP A 35 10.11 25.45 8.36
CA ASP A 35 11.03 24.35 8.63
C ASP A 35 12.34 24.60 7.88
N LEU A 36 13.46 24.61 8.60
CA LEU A 36 14.77 24.81 8.03
C LEU A 36 15.00 23.76 6.94
N THR A 37 15.20 24.22 5.70
CA THR A 37 15.48 23.33 4.55
C THR A 37 16.81 22.63 4.77
N VAL A 38 16.78 21.32 4.92
CA VAL A 38 17.98 20.47 5.06
C VAL A 38 18.65 20.34 3.71
N LYS A 39 19.91 20.76 3.60
CA LYS A 39 20.75 20.58 2.40
C LYS A 39 21.52 19.27 2.47
N VAL A 40 21.71 18.62 1.33
CA VAL A 40 22.52 17.42 1.21
C VAL A 40 23.99 17.77 1.47
N LYS A 41 24.57 17.26 2.55
CA LYS A 41 25.95 17.59 2.97
C LYS A 41 27.05 17.02 2.06
N SER A 42 26.78 15.93 1.32
CA SER A 42 27.75 15.24 0.45
C SER A 42 27.23 15.12 -0.99
N ALA A 43 27.15 16.28 -1.69
CA ALA A 43 26.71 16.31 -3.10
C ALA A 43 27.84 16.03 -4.09
N ARG A 44 29.11 16.12 -3.67
CA ARG A 44 30.28 15.96 -4.54
C ARG A 44 30.34 14.53 -5.11
N GLY A 45 30.38 14.39 -6.44
CA GLY A 45 30.43 13.11 -7.14
C GLY A 45 29.08 12.43 -7.39
N ARG A 46 27.95 12.99 -6.95
CA ARG A 46 26.60 12.45 -7.21
C ARG A 46 25.98 13.07 -8.45
N ARG A 47 25.17 12.29 -9.17
CA ARG A 47 24.33 12.82 -10.24
C ARG A 47 23.37 13.87 -9.68
N MET A 48 23.10 14.94 -10.41
CA MET A 48 22.20 16.02 -10.01
C MET A 48 20.81 15.49 -9.63
N SER A 49 20.27 14.54 -10.40
CA SER A 49 18.98 13.88 -10.11
C SER A 49 18.94 13.19 -8.75
N SER A 50 20.01 12.47 -8.40
CA SER A 50 20.12 11.80 -7.09
C SER A 50 20.22 12.81 -5.93
N THR A 51 20.92 13.93 -6.14
CA THR A 51 21.03 15.00 -5.14
C THR A 51 19.67 15.67 -4.90
N LEU A 52 18.94 16.00 -5.96
CA LEU A 52 17.61 16.58 -5.88
C LEU A 52 16.61 15.61 -5.22
N TRP A 53 16.70 14.33 -5.55
CA TRP A 53 15.86 13.29 -4.91
C TRP A 53 16.12 13.22 -3.41
N LEU A 54 17.39 13.14 -2.98
CA LEU A 54 17.75 13.14 -1.56
C LEU A 54 17.28 14.40 -0.84
N GLN A 55 17.44 15.57 -1.46
CA GLN A 55 16.99 16.82 -0.88
C GLN A 55 15.47 16.85 -0.68
N ARG A 56 14.71 16.31 -1.64
CA ARG A 56 13.25 16.13 -1.50
C ARG A 56 12.92 15.18 -0.35
N GLN A 57 13.61 14.03 -0.23
CA GLN A 57 13.37 13.08 0.85
C GLN A 57 13.65 13.68 2.24
N LEU A 58 14.76 14.40 2.40
CA LEU A 58 15.14 15.02 3.67
C LEU A 58 14.17 16.13 4.13
N ASN A 59 13.49 16.77 3.19
CA ASN A 59 12.56 17.87 3.46
C ASN A 59 11.08 17.47 3.39
N ASP A 60 10.79 16.21 3.10
CA ASP A 60 9.44 15.70 3.01
C ASP A 60 8.84 15.50 4.42
N PRO A 61 7.75 16.19 4.79
CA PRO A 61 7.16 16.08 6.11
C PRO A 61 6.65 14.67 6.41
N TYR A 62 6.15 13.94 5.39
CA TYR A 62 5.69 12.57 5.56
C TYR A 62 6.84 11.56 5.76
N VAL A 63 8.05 11.84 5.25
CA VAL A 63 9.24 11.04 5.56
C VAL A 63 9.63 11.20 7.02
N LYS A 64 9.65 12.46 7.53
CA LYS A 64 9.92 12.75 8.94
C LYS A 64 8.88 12.11 9.84
N ARG A 65 7.61 12.23 9.48
CA ARG A 65 6.46 11.67 10.20
C ARG A 65 6.51 10.13 10.22
N ALA A 66 6.77 9.49 9.07
CA ALA A 66 6.91 8.03 8.98
C ALA A 66 7.99 7.52 9.95
N LYS A 67 9.16 8.18 9.97
CA LYS A 67 10.24 7.84 10.89
C LYS A 67 9.84 8.02 12.36
N ALA A 68 9.13 9.09 12.69
CA ALA A 68 8.68 9.38 14.05
C ALA A 68 7.61 8.39 14.53
N GLU A 69 6.73 7.95 13.65
CA GLU A 69 5.64 7.01 13.94
C GLU A 69 6.03 5.53 13.73
N GLY A 70 7.29 5.25 13.32
CA GLY A 70 7.81 3.90 13.13
C GLY A 70 7.33 3.20 11.85
N TYR A 71 6.85 3.95 10.86
CA TYR A 71 6.51 3.38 9.56
C TYR A 71 7.76 3.18 8.70
N ARG A 72 7.78 2.10 7.93
CA ARG A 72 8.88 1.73 7.02
C ARG A 72 9.06 2.73 5.88
N GLY A 73 8.03 3.53 5.59
CA GLY A 73 8.10 4.57 4.57
C GLY A 73 6.88 5.48 4.54
N ARG A 74 7.02 6.62 3.85
CA ARG A 74 5.93 7.58 3.69
C ARG A 74 4.72 7.03 2.92
N ALA A 75 4.91 5.96 2.14
CA ALA A 75 3.85 5.29 1.38
C ALA A 75 2.73 4.76 2.29
N ALA A 76 3.04 4.46 3.56
CA ALA A 76 2.06 4.06 4.56
C ALA A 76 0.90 5.06 4.68
N PHE A 77 1.16 6.36 4.62
CA PHE A 77 0.11 7.37 4.71
C PHE A 77 -0.84 7.38 3.52
N LYS A 78 -0.36 6.99 2.32
CA LYS A 78 -1.21 6.92 1.14
C LYS A 78 -2.33 5.91 1.32
N ILE A 79 -1.99 4.66 1.67
CA ILE A 79 -3.00 3.62 1.87
C ILE A 79 -3.89 3.90 3.09
N MET A 80 -3.32 4.51 4.13
CA MET A 80 -4.08 4.95 5.29
C MET A 80 -5.19 5.92 4.90
N GLU A 81 -4.87 6.96 4.14
CA GLU A 81 -5.82 7.98 3.67
C GLU A 81 -6.83 7.44 2.67
N VAL A 82 -6.42 6.49 1.81
CA VAL A 82 -7.33 5.81 0.88
C VAL A 82 -8.32 4.95 1.65
N ASP A 83 -7.83 4.13 2.59
CA ASP A 83 -8.70 3.26 3.38
C ASP A 83 -9.59 4.03 4.35
N ASP A 84 -9.14 5.14 4.93
CA ASP A 84 -9.98 6.01 5.75
C ASP A 84 -11.23 6.51 5.00
N LYS A 85 -11.12 6.69 3.68
CA LYS A 85 -12.22 7.10 2.83
C LYS A 85 -13.09 5.95 2.34
N TYR A 86 -12.48 4.83 1.93
CA TYR A 86 -13.19 3.75 1.24
C TYR A 86 -13.49 2.53 2.12
N ARG A 87 -12.80 2.38 3.26
CA ARG A 87 -13.06 1.39 4.31
C ARG A 87 -13.05 -0.07 3.83
N PHE A 88 -12.04 -0.46 3.06
CA PHE A 88 -11.88 -1.82 2.54
C PHE A 88 -11.00 -2.73 3.43
N LEU A 89 -10.12 -2.17 4.26
CA LEU A 89 -9.34 -2.95 5.23
C LEU A 89 -10.16 -3.20 6.50
N VAL A 90 -10.94 -4.27 6.49
CA VAL A 90 -11.82 -4.63 7.61
C VAL A 90 -11.30 -5.86 8.36
N PRO A 91 -11.62 -6.02 9.66
CA PRO A 91 -11.24 -7.21 10.40
C PRO A 91 -11.71 -8.50 9.74
N GLY A 92 -10.80 -9.44 9.58
CA GLY A 92 -11.04 -10.71 8.91
C GLY A 92 -10.71 -10.73 7.41
N ALA A 93 -10.40 -9.58 6.80
CA ALA A 93 -10.06 -9.51 5.38
C ALA A 93 -8.77 -10.28 5.06
N ARG A 94 -8.77 -10.96 3.91
CA ARG A 94 -7.59 -11.53 3.25
C ARG A 94 -7.05 -10.54 2.24
N VAL A 95 -5.82 -10.10 2.43
CA VAL A 95 -5.22 -8.99 1.68
C VAL A 95 -3.96 -9.43 0.97
N VAL A 96 -3.79 -9.00 -0.28
CA VAL A 96 -2.54 -9.12 -1.04
C VAL A 96 -1.99 -7.72 -1.30
N ASP A 97 -0.69 -7.52 -1.04
CA ASP A 97 0.06 -6.29 -1.31
C ASP A 97 1.13 -6.58 -2.37
N LEU A 98 0.89 -6.18 -3.62
CA LEU A 98 1.79 -6.37 -4.76
C LEU A 98 2.81 -5.23 -4.85
N GLY A 99 4.10 -5.58 -4.87
CA GLY A 99 5.18 -4.61 -4.80
C GLY A 99 5.31 -4.03 -3.41
N CYS A 100 5.24 -4.89 -2.39
CA CYS A 100 5.08 -4.50 -1.00
C CYS A 100 6.32 -3.87 -0.38
N ALA A 101 7.53 -4.07 -0.93
CA ALA A 101 8.77 -3.57 -0.34
C ALA A 101 8.74 -2.03 -0.13
N PRO A 102 9.15 -1.57 1.03
CA PRO A 102 9.67 -2.23 2.22
C PRO A 102 8.62 -2.73 3.23
N GLY A 103 7.33 -2.81 2.89
CA GLY A 103 6.25 -3.31 3.75
C GLY A 103 5.43 -2.22 4.47
N GLY A 104 5.49 -0.99 3.97
CA GLY A 104 4.78 0.14 4.60
C GLY A 104 3.26 0.03 4.52
N TRP A 105 2.71 -0.55 3.46
CA TRP A 105 1.27 -0.80 3.32
C TRP A 105 0.81 -1.95 4.18
N CYS A 106 1.60 -3.03 4.24
CA CYS A 106 1.35 -4.14 5.17
C CYS A 106 1.31 -3.66 6.63
N GLN A 107 2.20 -2.72 7.02
CA GLN A 107 2.20 -2.12 8.36
C GLN A 107 0.87 -1.44 8.72
N VAL A 108 0.22 -0.81 7.76
CA VAL A 108 -1.10 -0.18 7.95
C VAL A 108 -2.22 -1.21 7.96
N ALA A 109 -2.14 -2.22 7.08
CA ALA A 109 -3.19 -3.22 6.95
C ALA A 109 -3.28 -4.15 8.18
N VAL A 110 -2.15 -4.61 8.75
CA VAL A 110 -2.07 -5.53 9.90
C VAL A 110 -3.04 -5.16 11.03
N PRO A 111 -3.01 -3.96 11.61
CA PRO A 111 -3.94 -3.61 12.69
C PRO A 111 -5.38 -3.42 12.20
N ARG A 112 -5.59 -3.00 10.94
CA ARG A 112 -6.93 -2.74 10.40
C ARG A 112 -7.73 -4.02 10.17
N ILE A 113 -7.07 -5.03 9.61
CA ILE A 113 -7.68 -6.36 9.37
C ILE A 113 -7.62 -7.28 10.59
N ASN A 114 -7.05 -6.83 11.71
CA ASN A 114 -6.84 -7.65 12.92
C ASN A 114 -5.93 -8.88 12.66
N ALA A 115 -4.86 -8.70 11.88
CA ALA A 115 -3.98 -9.83 11.50
C ALA A 115 -3.27 -10.49 12.71
N LEU A 116 -3.06 -9.75 13.81
CA LEU A 116 -2.48 -10.29 15.04
C LEU A 116 -3.52 -11.03 15.92
N GLY A 117 -4.82 -10.93 15.61
CA GLY A 117 -5.88 -11.55 16.40
C GLY A 117 -6.07 -10.95 17.80
N ASP A 118 -5.50 -9.76 18.06
CA ASP A 118 -5.52 -9.10 19.38
C ASP A 118 -6.80 -8.33 19.66
N ARG A 119 -7.63 -8.07 18.64
CA ARG A 119 -8.92 -7.39 18.77
C ARG A 119 -10.02 -8.39 19.10
N ARG A 120 -10.31 -8.53 20.40
CA ARG A 120 -11.31 -9.48 20.92
C ARG A 120 -12.67 -9.33 20.24
N GLY A 121 -13.27 -10.44 19.81
CA GLY A 121 -14.58 -10.48 19.14
C GLY A 121 -14.57 -10.01 17.69
N LYS A 122 -13.40 -9.80 17.09
CA LYS A 122 -13.24 -9.51 15.65
C LYS A 122 -12.55 -10.68 14.96
N ALA A 123 -12.98 -10.96 13.73
CA ALA A 123 -12.32 -11.96 12.90
C ALA A 123 -10.85 -11.56 12.67
N GLN A 124 -9.98 -12.56 12.62
CA GLN A 124 -8.58 -12.38 12.29
C GLN A 124 -8.40 -12.41 10.78
N GLY A 125 -7.76 -11.37 10.23
CA GLY A 125 -7.42 -11.28 8.82
C GLY A 125 -6.04 -11.85 8.52
N THR A 126 -5.74 -11.93 7.23
CA THR A 126 -4.43 -12.38 6.71
C THR A 126 -3.93 -11.37 5.69
N ILE A 127 -2.62 -11.08 5.68
CA ILE A 127 -2.00 -10.26 4.65
C ILE A 127 -0.73 -10.92 4.13
N LEU A 128 -0.68 -11.03 2.81
CA LEU A 128 0.50 -11.44 2.05
C LEU A 128 1.11 -10.22 1.35
N GLY A 129 2.38 -9.97 1.58
CA GLY A 129 3.17 -9.04 0.79
C GLY A 129 4.00 -9.80 -0.24
N ILE A 130 3.92 -9.39 -1.49
CA ILE A 130 4.67 -9.99 -2.61
C ILE A 130 5.54 -8.93 -3.25
N ASP A 131 6.82 -9.24 -3.43
CA ASP A 131 7.79 -8.36 -4.10
C ASP A 131 8.89 -9.21 -4.75
N LEU A 132 9.61 -8.63 -5.71
CA LEU A 132 10.83 -9.20 -6.27
C LEU A 132 12.01 -9.13 -5.29
N GLN A 133 11.92 -8.31 -4.26
CA GLN A 133 12.93 -8.09 -3.24
C GLN A 133 12.48 -8.73 -1.93
N GLU A 134 13.45 -9.23 -1.16
CA GLU A 134 13.21 -9.66 0.21
C GLU A 134 12.73 -8.49 1.07
N VAL A 135 11.73 -8.74 1.90
CA VAL A 135 11.15 -7.78 2.83
C VAL A 135 11.42 -8.24 4.26
N GLU A 136 11.91 -7.34 5.09
CA GLU A 136 12.12 -7.62 6.51
C GLU A 136 10.82 -8.10 7.17
N THR A 137 10.90 -9.15 7.96
CA THR A 137 9.74 -9.77 8.62
C THR A 137 8.99 -8.78 9.51
N MET A 138 7.70 -9.00 9.63
CA MET A 138 6.77 -8.19 10.42
C MET A 138 5.71 -9.09 11.06
N ALA A 139 5.41 -8.85 12.33
CA ALA A 139 4.34 -9.57 13.00
C ALA A 139 2.99 -9.30 12.33
N GLY A 140 2.26 -10.35 12.00
CA GLY A 140 0.94 -10.28 11.38
C GLY A 140 0.93 -10.11 9.87
N ALA A 141 2.10 -10.08 9.21
CA ALA A 141 2.21 -10.11 7.77
C ALA A 141 3.17 -11.21 7.32
N GLU A 142 2.85 -11.87 6.23
CA GLU A 142 3.68 -12.86 5.56
C GLU A 142 4.23 -12.26 4.27
N PHE A 143 5.52 -12.52 3.95
CA PHE A 143 6.18 -11.96 2.78
C PHE A 143 6.78 -13.06 1.93
N HIS A 144 6.56 -12.96 0.61
CA HIS A 144 7.11 -13.88 -0.37
C HIS A 144 7.84 -13.14 -1.48
N VAL A 145 9.00 -13.67 -1.87
CA VAL A 145 9.70 -13.24 -3.08
C VAL A 145 9.09 -14.00 -4.25
N LEU A 146 8.31 -13.30 -5.07
CA LEU A 146 7.60 -13.86 -6.20
C LEU A 146 7.39 -12.78 -7.26
N ASP A 147 7.60 -13.13 -8.53
CA ASP A 147 7.06 -12.36 -9.64
C ASP A 147 5.60 -12.78 -9.85
N PHE A 148 4.67 -11.86 -9.58
CA PHE A 148 3.24 -12.14 -9.75
C PHE A 148 2.83 -12.32 -11.23
N LEU A 149 3.75 -12.07 -12.17
CA LEU A 149 3.57 -12.33 -13.60
C LEU A 149 3.95 -13.76 -13.98
N ASP A 150 4.58 -14.51 -13.08
CA ASP A 150 4.92 -15.91 -13.35
C ASP A 150 3.67 -16.78 -13.44
N GLU A 151 3.71 -17.80 -14.31
CA GLU A 151 2.64 -18.76 -14.47
C GLU A 151 2.36 -19.49 -13.14
N GLY A 152 1.10 -19.55 -12.73
CA GLY A 152 0.67 -20.19 -11.48
C GLY A 152 0.86 -19.33 -10.23
N ALA A 153 1.34 -18.08 -10.34
CA ALA A 153 1.51 -17.19 -9.20
C ALA A 153 0.19 -16.94 -8.46
N ASP A 154 -0.93 -16.85 -9.17
CA ASP A 154 -2.26 -16.69 -8.60
C ASP A 154 -2.68 -17.89 -7.74
N ASP A 155 -2.38 -19.13 -8.17
CA ASP A 155 -2.69 -20.34 -7.41
C ASP A 155 -1.81 -20.47 -6.16
N LEU A 156 -0.53 -20.09 -6.25
CA LEU A 156 0.35 -19.99 -5.08
C LEU A 156 -0.21 -19.02 -4.05
N VAL A 157 -0.60 -17.83 -4.49
CA VAL A 157 -1.15 -16.78 -3.60
C VAL A 157 -2.47 -17.23 -2.97
N LYS A 158 -3.37 -17.84 -3.73
CA LYS A 158 -4.61 -18.43 -3.18
C LYS A 158 -4.31 -19.54 -2.17
N GLY A 159 -3.30 -20.36 -2.43
CA GLY A 159 -2.83 -21.39 -1.51
C GLY A 159 -2.33 -20.80 -0.18
N TRP A 160 -1.48 -19.80 -0.22
CA TRP A 160 -0.94 -19.14 0.98
C TRP A 160 -2.03 -18.39 1.78
N LEU A 161 -2.98 -17.75 1.09
CA LEU A 161 -4.14 -17.09 1.73
C LEU A 161 -5.16 -18.07 2.32
N GLY A 162 -5.11 -19.34 1.95
CA GLY A 162 -6.16 -20.30 2.27
C GLY A 162 -7.49 -19.99 1.55
N GLY A 163 -7.44 -19.40 0.38
CA GLY A 163 -8.61 -19.05 -0.46
C GLY A 163 -8.44 -17.73 -1.20
N GLN A 164 -9.55 -17.20 -1.73
CA GLN A 164 -9.56 -15.95 -2.48
C GLN A 164 -9.30 -14.74 -1.59
N ALA A 165 -8.74 -13.68 -2.16
CA ALA A 165 -8.49 -12.40 -1.49
C ALA A 165 -9.75 -11.53 -1.43
N ASP A 166 -9.92 -10.79 -0.34
CA ASP A 166 -10.94 -9.75 -0.23
C ASP A 166 -10.42 -8.40 -0.79
N VAL A 167 -9.09 -8.20 -0.73
CA VAL A 167 -8.44 -6.98 -1.18
C VAL A 167 -7.13 -7.28 -1.87
N VAL A 168 -6.90 -6.69 -3.04
CA VAL A 168 -5.61 -6.63 -3.71
C VAL A 168 -5.17 -5.18 -3.80
N MET A 169 -3.98 -4.88 -3.27
CA MET A 169 -3.38 -3.54 -3.27
C MET A 169 -2.09 -3.54 -4.10
N SER A 170 -1.77 -2.40 -4.74
CA SER A 170 -0.51 -2.23 -5.46
C SER A 170 0.00 -0.78 -5.46
N ASP A 171 1.20 -0.55 -4.90
CA ASP A 171 1.96 0.73 -5.05
C ASP A 171 3.18 0.54 -5.95
N MET A 172 3.14 -0.45 -6.85
CA MET A 172 4.25 -0.73 -7.76
C MET A 172 4.62 0.48 -8.60
N ALA A 173 5.92 0.67 -8.80
CA ALA A 173 6.48 1.67 -9.68
C ALA A 173 7.63 1.05 -10.50
N ALA A 174 7.58 1.20 -11.80
CA ALA A 174 8.74 0.87 -12.63
C ALA A 174 9.92 1.79 -12.27
N SER A 175 11.13 1.25 -12.33
CA SER A 175 12.35 2.05 -12.20
C SER A 175 12.36 3.18 -13.24
N SER A 176 12.60 4.42 -12.79
CA SER A 176 12.60 5.57 -13.68
C SER A 176 13.69 5.47 -14.73
N SER A 177 13.30 5.51 -16.00
CA SER A 177 14.22 5.58 -17.14
C SER A 177 14.71 7.01 -17.41
N GLY A 178 14.06 8.01 -16.82
CA GLY A 178 14.26 9.43 -17.09
C GLY A 178 13.41 9.97 -18.25
N HIS A 179 12.73 9.12 -19.00
CA HIS A 179 11.76 9.49 -20.05
C HIS A 179 10.33 9.39 -19.53
N LYS A 180 9.68 10.52 -19.32
CA LYS A 180 8.34 10.58 -18.71
C LYS A 180 7.30 9.69 -19.40
N GLN A 181 7.28 9.65 -20.73
CA GLN A 181 6.32 8.81 -21.46
C GLN A 181 6.59 7.31 -21.26
N THR A 182 7.86 6.89 -21.33
CA THR A 182 8.25 5.49 -21.10
C THR A 182 7.94 5.05 -19.67
N ASP A 183 8.26 5.90 -18.70
CA ASP A 183 7.99 5.63 -17.29
C ASP A 183 6.47 5.56 -17.05
N HIS A 184 5.68 6.42 -17.68
CA HIS A 184 4.22 6.38 -17.63
C HIS A 184 3.66 5.07 -18.17
N LEU A 185 4.06 4.66 -19.37
CA LEU A 185 3.61 3.40 -19.99
C LEU A 185 3.97 2.18 -19.16
N ARG A 186 5.18 2.13 -18.59
CA ARG A 186 5.61 1.03 -17.71
C ARG A 186 4.76 0.92 -16.45
N ILE A 187 4.43 2.05 -15.81
CA ILE A 187 3.60 2.05 -14.61
C ILE A 187 2.16 1.65 -14.96
N MET A 188 1.62 2.10 -16.09
CA MET A 188 0.30 1.70 -16.54
C MET A 188 0.23 0.20 -16.84
N HIS A 189 1.25 -0.34 -17.51
CA HIS A 189 1.34 -1.78 -17.77
C HIS A 189 1.39 -2.61 -16.47
N LEU A 190 2.18 -2.19 -15.48
CA LEU A 190 2.19 -2.84 -14.17
C LEU A 190 0.84 -2.77 -13.46
N CYS A 191 0.14 -1.65 -13.58
CA CYS A 191 -1.20 -1.51 -13.01
C CYS A 191 -2.24 -2.39 -13.71
N GLU A 192 -2.17 -2.51 -15.04
CA GLU A 192 -3.00 -3.41 -15.83
C GLU A 192 -2.72 -4.87 -15.45
N ALA A 193 -1.45 -5.27 -15.40
CA ALA A 193 -1.06 -6.60 -14.98
C ALA A 193 -1.55 -6.93 -13.55
N ALA A 194 -1.42 -5.99 -12.62
CA ALA A 194 -1.96 -6.13 -11.27
C ALA A 194 -3.49 -6.25 -11.24
N ALA A 195 -4.21 -5.57 -12.16
CA ALA A 195 -5.65 -5.70 -12.27
C ALA A 195 -6.06 -7.08 -12.77
N TYR A 196 -5.39 -7.61 -13.80
CA TYR A 196 -5.67 -8.95 -14.28
C TYR A 196 -5.36 -10.02 -13.23
N PHE A 197 -4.22 -9.92 -12.56
CA PHE A 197 -3.91 -10.79 -11.43
C PHE A 197 -4.99 -10.70 -10.33
N ALA A 198 -5.48 -9.49 -10.03
CA ALA A 198 -6.56 -9.30 -9.06
C ALA A 198 -7.86 -10.01 -9.48
N PHE A 199 -8.19 -10.07 -10.78
CA PHE A 199 -9.37 -10.80 -11.26
C PHE A 199 -9.25 -12.32 -11.03
N ASP A 200 -8.03 -12.85 -11.00
CA ASP A 200 -7.78 -14.27 -10.78
C ASP A 200 -7.83 -14.65 -9.29
N VAL A 201 -7.49 -13.73 -8.39
CA VAL A 201 -7.38 -14.03 -6.95
C VAL A 201 -8.50 -13.44 -6.08
N LEU A 202 -9.25 -12.43 -6.56
CA LEU A 202 -10.30 -11.79 -5.77
C LEU A 202 -11.54 -12.67 -5.62
N ALA A 203 -12.11 -12.65 -4.42
CA ALA A 203 -13.46 -13.11 -4.15
C ALA A 203 -14.50 -12.13 -4.71
N ASP A 204 -15.72 -12.62 -4.95
CA ASP A 204 -16.87 -11.79 -5.29
C ASP A 204 -17.07 -10.69 -4.24
N GLY A 205 -17.33 -9.47 -4.70
CA GLY A 205 -17.42 -8.30 -3.82
C GLY A 205 -16.08 -7.70 -3.42
N GLY A 206 -14.95 -8.32 -3.79
CA GLY A 206 -13.60 -7.87 -3.45
C GLY A 206 -13.24 -6.48 -3.97
N THR A 207 -12.11 -5.97 -3.50
CA THR A 207 -11.63 -4.61 -3.78
C THR A 207 -10.23 -4.63 -4.38
N PHE A 208 -10.04 -3.85 -5.44
CA PHE A 208 -8.73 -3.60 -6.05
C PHE A 208 -8.33 -2.12 -5.84
N VAL A 209 -7.11 -1.91 -5.34
CA VAL A 209 -6.54 -0.58 -5.14
C VAL A 209 -5.16 -0.52 -5.77
N ALA A 210 -4.94 0.38 -6.72
CA ALA A 210 -3.64 0.48 -7.36
C ALA A 210 -3.23 1.91 -7.66
N LYS A 211 -1.92 2.15 -7.65
CA LYS A 211 -1.34 3.39 -8.11
C LYS A 211 -1.44 3.50 -9.62
N VAL A 212 -1.94 4.64 -10.09
CA VAL A 212 -1.97 5.03 -11.49
C VAL A 212 -1.34 6.40 -11.68
N LEU A 213 -0.89 6.71 -12.88
CA LEU A 213 -0.43 8.05 -13.23
C LEU A 213 -1.46 8.75 -14.11
N ALA A 214 -1.86 9.96 -13.73
CA ALA A 214 -2.70 10.80 -14.59
C ALA A 214 -1.95 11.16 -15.87
N GLY A 215 -2.59 11.00 -17.04
CA GLY A 215 -1.94 11.37 -18.32
C GLY A 215 -2.43 10.65 -19.59
N GLY A 216 -3.64 10.07 -19.58
CA GLY A 216 -4.33 9.65 -20.81
C GLY A 216 -4.32 8.13 -21.12
N ALA A 217 -3.37 7.35 -20.61
CA ALA A 217 -3.40 5.88 -20.75
C ALA A 217 -4.40 5.19 -19.79
N GLU A 218 -5.06 5.95 -18.92
CA GLU A 218 -6.00 5.44 -17.91
C GLU A 218 -7.33 4.92 -18.53
N GLY A 219 -7.64 5.29 -19.77
CA GLY A 219 -8.95 5.02 -20.38
C GLY A 219 -9.28 3.55 -20.53
N GLU A 220 -8.35 2.76 -21.03
CA GLU A 220 -8.55 1.31 -21.23
C GLU A 220 -8.62 0.58 -19.88
N LEU A 221 -7.68 0.85 -18.98
CA LEU A 221 -7.74 0.28 -17.63
C LEU A 221 -9.06 0.63 -16.93
N GLN A 222 -9.51 1.89 -17.01
CA GLN A 222 -10.77 2.31 -16.41
C GLN A 222 -11.97 1.58 -17.01
N LYS A 223 -11.96 1.34 -18.32
CA LYS A 223 -13.01 0.58 -19.02
C LYS A 223 -13.06 -0.87 -18.51
N VAL A 224 -11.91 -1.54 -18.47
CA VAL A 224 -11.78 -2.91 -17.95
C VAL A 224 -12.24 -2.99 -16.49
N LEU A 225 -11.80 -2.06 -15.63
CA LEU A 225 -12.23 -2.05 -14.24
C LEU A 225 -13.74 -1.81 -14.08
N LYS A 226 -14.37 -0.93 -14.88
CA LYS A 226 -15.83 -0.70 -14.83
C LYS A 226 -16.64 -1.93 -15.29
N GLN A 227 -16.08 -2.73 -16.18
CA GLN A 227 -16.71 -3.99 -16.59
C GLN A 227 -16.71 -5.02 -15.45
N ASN A 228 -15.63 -5.10 -14.67
CA ASN A 228 -15.39 -6.12 -13.67
C ASN A 228 -15.78 -5.71 -12.24
N PHE A 229 -15.95 -4.43 -11.95
CA PHE A 229 -16.31 -3.93 -10.61
C PHE A 229 -17.61 -3.13 -10.64
N THR A 230 -18.30 -3.10 -9.50
CA THR A 230 -19.53 -2.33 -9.34
C THR A 230 -19.26 -0.83 -9.29
N LYS A 231 -18.15 -0.43 -8.66
CA LYS A 231 -17.77 0.98 -8.51
C LYS A 231 -16.27 1.17 -8.74
N VAL A 232 -15.92 2.16 -9.53
CA VAL A 232 -14.53 2.58 -9.78
C VAL A 232 -14.40 4.06 -9.48
N ALA A 233 -13.48 4.40 -8.61
CA ALA A 233 -13.19 5.78 -8.20
C ALA A 233 -11.69 6.06 -8.28
N HIS A 234 -11.34 7.34 -8.36
CA HIS A 234 -9.96 7.79 -8.29
C HIS A 234 -9.77 8.73 -7.11
N MET A 235 -8.62 8.63 -6.47
CA MET A 235 -8.24 9.49 -5.36
C MET A 235 -6.77 9.87 -5.46
N LYS A 236 -6.47 11.15 -5.22
CA LYS A 236 -5.12 11.61 -4.92
C LYS A 236 -5.05 11.82 -3.41
N PRO A 237 -4.34 10.95 -2.66
CA PRO A 237 -4.20 11.13 -1.22
C PRO A 237 -3.50 12.44 -0.87
N PRO A 238 -3.85 13.13 0.22
CA PRO A 238 -3.15 14.32 0.70
C PRO A 238 -1.65 14.11 0.90
N SER A 239 -1.24 12.91 1.29
CA SER A 239 0.17 12.53 1.42
C SER A 239 0.91 12.37 0.09
N SER A 240 0.21 12.29 -1.04
CA SER A 240 0.85 12.35 -2.36
C SER A 240 1.40 13.74 -2.63
N ARG A 241 2.60 13.82 -3.23
CA ARG A 241 3.22 15.11 -3.54
C ARG A 241 2.35 15.88 -4.53
N GLN A 242 2.25 17.20 -4.34
CA GLN A 242 1.41 18.05 -5.20
C GLN A 242 1.86 18.05 -6.67
N ASP A 243 3.18 18.00 -6.90
CA ASP A 243 3.81 17.97 -8.23
C ASP A 243 3.80 16.57 -8.89
N SER A 244 3.34 15.53 -8.20
CA SER A 244 3.22 14.18 -8.73
C SER A 244 1.90 14.00 -9.49
N SER A 245 1.96 13.33 -10.66
CA SER A 245 0.77 12.85 -11.39
C SER A 245 0.15 11.60 -10.77
N GLU A 246 0.70 11.09 -9.67
CA GLU A 246 0.23 9.91 -8.96
C GLU A 246 -1.19 10.09 -8.43
N LYS A 247 -2.01 9.10 -8.69
CA LYS A 247 -3.35 8.90 -8.13
C LYS A 247 -3.51 7.42 -7.77
N PHE A 248 -4.57 7.11 -7.05
CA PHE A 248 -4.99 5.73 -6.81
C PHE A 248 -6.34 5.47 -7.43
N VAL A 249 -6.45 4.36 -8.17
CA VAL A 249 -7.74 3.79 -8.55
C VAL A 249 -8.22 2.91 -7.39
N VAL A 250 -9.49 3.02 -7.05
CA VAL A 250 -10.16 2.17 -6.07
C VAL A 250 -11.39 1.58 -6.74
N ALA A 251 -11.33 0.28 -7.02
CA ALA A 251 -12.40 -0.47 -7.64
C ALA A 251 -12.99 -1.44 -6.60
N THR A 252 -14.28 -1.30 -6.30
CA THR A 252 -14.96 -2.07 -5.25
C THR A 252 -16.12 -2.86 -5.83
N GLY A 253 -16.41 -4.01 -5.22
CA GLY A 253 -17.49 -4.90 -5.63
C GLY A 253 -17.12 -5.64 -6.91
N PHE A 254 -16.07 -6.47 -6.84
CA PHE A 254 -15.68 -7.38 -7.93
C PHE A 254 -16.86 -8.28 -8.27
N LYS A 255 -17.17 -8.41 -9.57
CA LYS A 255 -18.37 -9.12 -10.05
C LYS A 255 -18.15 -10.63 -10.28
N GLY A 256 -16.99 -11.12 -9.88
CA GLY A 256 -16.57 -12.48 -10.18
C GLY A 256 -16.04 -12.65 -11.61
N ARG A 257 -15.36 -13.75 -11.84
CA ARG A 257 -14.92 -14.16 -13.18
C ARG A 257 -16.18 -14.59 -13.95
N ARG A 258 -16.57 -13.84 -14.97
CA ARG A 258 -17.58 -14.34 -15.92
C ARG A 258 -16.91 -15.47 -16.67
N GLU A 259 -17.39 -16.70 -16.46
CA GLU A 259 -17.09 -17.78 -17.38
C GLU A 259 -17.48 -17.28 -18.77
N SER A 260 -16.51 -17.20 -19.68
CA SER A 260 -16.81 -17.03 -21.10
C SER A 260 -17.70 -18.21 -21.44
N ILE A 261 -18.97 -17.94 -21.68
CA ILE A 261 -19.85 -18.89 -22.37
C ILE A 261 -19.27 -18.96 -23.79
N GLU A 262 -18.29 -19.81 -23.98
CA GLU A 262 -17.94 -20.28 -25.33
C GLU A 262 -19.18 -21.03 -25.82
N GLY A 263 -19.98 -20.25 -26.54
CA GLY A 263 -21.23 -20.71 -27.09
C GLY A 263 -21.00 -21.82 -28.08
N GLU A 264 -21.80 -22.79 -27.92
CA GLU A 264 -22.34 -23.64 -28.94
C GLU A 264 -22.63 -22.81 -30.21
N GLU A 265 -21.75 -22.90 -31.20
CA GLU A 265 -22.08 -22.75 -32.58
C GLU A 265 -22.06 -24.17 -33.19
N GLU A 266 -23.24 -24.80 -33.24
CA GLU A 266 -23.57 -25.84 -34.22
C GLU A 266 -23.86 -25.20 -35.59
#